data_c33fc94999367b6600494f9f67127a39
#
_entry.id   c33fc94999367b6600494f9f67127a39
#
_cell.length_a   1.000
_cell.length_b   1.000
_cell.length_c   1.000
_cell.angle_alpha   90.00
_cell.angle_beta   90.00
_cell.angle_gamma   90.00
#
_symmetry.space_group_name_H-M   'P 1'
#
loop_
_entity.id
_entity.type
_entity.pdbx_description
1 polymer ?
#
loop_
_entity_poly.entity_id
_entity_poly.type
_entity_poly.pdbx_seq_one_letter_code
_entity_poly.pdbx_strand_id
1 'polypeptide(L)'
;LYNLFVSKKYPEYWSEEYTKRAHYSLGLFLAQYLCNGFNMADAGRLTYDNYYYQTHGKAFRFNRKKTSRRSTDGSEVIVPIIPPLQYILNEVAAPPTRGGLVFPHILKGAETEELRRKYTMQENSNVKDRIIKICHEALKWDKSICPSGTWCRHSFATNLHNAGVDMDYISESMGHASSDHAITQIYIEHYPLEIQMENNSKLLNLTKTSERDLLLAKLTSMSTEDLAKLFTRP
;
A
#
# COMPACT_ATOMS: atom_id res chain seq x y z
N LEU A 1 3.23 11.65 5.50
CA LEU A 1 3.05 11.18 4.12
C LEU A 1 1.56 10.95 3.79
N TYR A 2 0.82 10.18 4.61
CA TYR A 2 -0.61 9.92 4.35
C TYR A 2 -1.45 11.21 4.32
N ASN A 3 -1.26 12.10 5.29
CA ASN A 3 -1.95 13.40 5.32
C ASN A 3 -1.65 14.26 4.10
N LEU A 4 -0.42 14.22 3.59
CA LEU A 4 -0.06 14.90 2.34
C LEU A 4 -0.78 14.29 1.12
N PHE A 5 -0.88 12.96 1.08
CA PHE A 5 -1.60 12.25 0.01
C PHE A 5 -3.07 12.68 -0.01
N VAL A 6 -3.73 12.71 1.14
CA VAL A 6 -5.15 13.10 1.25
C VAL A 6 -5.35 14.59 0.93
N SER A 7 -4.51 15.47 1.48
CA SER A 7 -4.67 16.92 1.32
C SER A 7 -4.23 17.44 -0.04
N LYS A 8 -3.39 16.69 -0.76
CA LYS A 8 -2.78 17.07 -2.06
C LYS A 8 -2.05 18.42 -2.05
N LYS A 9 -1.60 18.87 -0.86
CA LYS A 9 -0.91 20.16 -0.69
C LYS A 9 0.57 20.06 -1.09
N TYR A 10 0.83 19.96 -2.39
CA TYR A 10 2.18 19.95 -2.95
C TYR A 10 2.73 21.37 -3.15
N PRO A 11 4.05 21.54 -3.29
CA PRO A 11 4.65 22.85 -3.58
C PRO A 11 4.11 23.46 -4.89
N GLU A 12 3.71 24.72 -4.87
CA GLU A 12 3.10 25.43 -6.00
C GLU A 12 4.06 25.56 -7.20
N TYR A 13 5.39 25.56 -6.94
CA TYR A 13 6.40 25.63 -8.00
C TYR A 13 6.62 24.32 -8.76
N TRP A 14 5.97 23.22 -8.34
CA TRP A 14 6.01 21.99 -9.12
C TRP A 14 5.06 22.09 -10.32
N SER A 15 5.52 21.61 -11.48
CA SER A 15 4.62 21.50 -12.63
C SER A 15 3.47 20.54 -12.34
N GLU A 16 2.32 20.76 -12.98
CA GLU A 16 1.16 19.88 -12.83
C GLU A 16 1.50 18.43 -13.17
N GLU A 17 2.26 18.21 -14.25
CA GLU A 17 2.70 16.85 -14.64
C GLU A 17 3.58 16.21 -13.58
N TYR A 18 4.53 16.95 -13.01
CA TYR A 18 5.38 16.43 -11.94
C TYR A 18 4.55 16.12 -10.70
N THR A 19 3.63 16.99 -10.32
CA THR A 19 2.73 16.81 -9.18
C THR A 19 1.88 15.54 -9.32
N LYS A 20 1.30 15.27 -10.49
CA LYS A 20 0.57 14.04 -10.77
C LYS A 20 1.45 12.79 -10.60
N ARG A 21 2.68 12.82 -11.13
CA ARG A 21 3.63 11.72 -10.99
C ARG A 21 4.08 11.52 -9.53
N ALA A 22 4.30 12.62 -8.81
CA ALA A 22 4.68 12.59 -7.39
C ALA A 22 3.54 12.03 -6.54
N HIS A 23 2.30 12.46 -6.79
CA HIS A 23 1.11 11.97 -6.11
C HIS A 23 0.92 10.45 -6.33
N TYR A 24 1.00 9.99 -7.59
CA TYR A 24 0.96 8.56 -7.90
C TYR A 24 2.05 7.78 -7.16
N SER A 25 3.29 8.29 -7.17
CA SER A 25 4.40 7.64 -6.46
C SER A 25 4.21 7.60 -4.96
N LEU A 26 3.62 8.64 -4.37
CA LEU A 26 3.26 8.68 -2.96
C LEU A 26 2.18 7.65 -2.63
N GLY A 27 1.15 7.54 -3.45
CA GLY A 27 0.11 6.52 -3.30
C GLY A 27 0.68 5.11 -3.39
N LEU A 28 1.56 4.84 -4.36
CA LEU A 28 2.20 3.52 -4.49
C LEU A 28 3.14 3.20 -3.33
N PHE A 29 3.86 4.20 -2.80
CA PHE A 29 4.70 4.05 -1.61
C PHE A 29 3.86 3.74 -0.35
N LEU A 30 2.75 4.45 -0.16
CA LEU A 30 1.81 4.19 0.93
C LEU A 30 1.11 2.84 0.77
N ALA A 31 0.76 2.45 -0.45
CA ALA A 31 0.24 1.11 -0.73
C ALA A 31 1.26 0.03 -0.34
N GLN A 32 2.57 0.22 -0.61
CA GLN A 32 3.59 -0.72 -0.15
C GLN A 32 3.58 -0.88 1.38
N TYR A 33 3.42 0.21 2.10
CA TYR A 33 3.33 0.18 3.57
C TYR A 33 2.08 -0.53 4.06
N LEU A 34 0.90 -0.17 3.54
CA LEU A 34 -0.39 -0.70 3.99
C LEU A 34 -0.70 -2.10 3.46
N CYS A 35 -0.04 -2.54 2.40
CA CYS A 35 -0.08 -3.90 1.90
C CYS A 35 1.01 -4.77 2.54
N ASN A 36 1.04 -4.82 3.87
CA ASN A 36 1.92 -5.68 4.66
C ASN A 36 3.41 -5.50 4.35
N GLY A 37 3.81 -4.30 3.94
CA GLY A 37 5.18 -4.00 3.58
C GLY A 37 5.66 -4.79 2.34
N PHE A 38 4.79 -5.07 1.37
CA PHE A 38 5.17 -5.76 0.15
C PHE A 38 6.19 -4.95 -0.67
N ASN A 39 6.95 -5.62 -1.52
CA ASN A 39 7.93 -4.95 -2.37
C ASN A 39 7.35 -4.56 -3.73
N MET A 40 8.10 -3.77 -4.50
CA MET A 40 7.67 -3.31 -5.83
C MET A 40 7.42 -4.47 -6.81
N ALA A 41 8.10 -5.61 -6.65
CA ALA A 41 7.89 -6.77 -7.51
C ALA A 41 6.58 -7.50 -7.17
N ASP A 42 6.21 -7.54 -5.90
CA ASP A 42 4.92 -8.06 -5.46
C ASP A 42 3.80 -7.11 -5.93
N ALA A 43 3.97 -5.78 -5.76
CA ALA A 43 3.04 -4.77 -6.26
C ALA A 43 2.78 -4.89 -7.77
N GLY A 44 3.83 -5.05 -8.57
CA GLY A 44 3.71 -5.17 -10.03
C GLY A 44 2.98 -6.44 -10.49
N ARG A 45 2.90 -7.46 -9.63
CA ARG A 45 2.22 -8.74 -9.93
C ARG A 45 0.89 -8.91 -9.21
N LEU A 46 0.52 -7.97 -8.35
CA LEU A 46 -0.74 -8.02 -7.62
C LEU A 46 -1.91 -7.96 -8.60
N THR A 47 -2.83 -8.89 -8.48
CA THR A 47 -4.02 -8.98 -9.35
C THR A 47 -5.30 -8.95 -8.54
N TYR A 48 -6.38 -8.55 -9.21
CA TYR A 48 -7.74 -8.76 -8.73
C TYR A 48 -8.13 -10.22 -8.96
N ASP A 49 -7.64 -11.11 -8.09
CA ASP A 49 -7.85 -12.55 -8.18
C ASP A 49 -9.24 -12.99 -7.68
N ASN A 50 -9.50 -14.29 -7.67
CA ASN A 50 -10.78 -14.80 -7.19
C ASN A 50 -11.01 -14.51 -5.70
N TYR A 51 -9.97 -14.48 -4.89
CA TYR A 51 -10.08 -14.21 -3.45
C TYR A 51 -10.56 -12.77 -3.19
N TYR A 52 -10.08 -11.79 -3.98
CA TYR A 52 -10.58 -10.41 -3.92
C TYR A 52 -12.10 -10.36 -4.11
N TYR A 53 -12.63 -11.08 -5.10
CA TYR A 53 -14.09 -11.11 -5.36
C TYR A 53 -14.86 -11.93 -4.32
N GLN A 54 -14.31 -13.02 -3.80
CA GLN A 54 -14.92 -13.80 -2.73
C GLN A 54 -15.04 -13.02 -1.43
N THR A 55 -14.07 -12.15 -1.15
CA THR A 55 -14.09 -11.25 0.02
C THR A 55 -14.84 -9.94 -0.24
N HIS A 56 -15.53 -9.82 -1.37
CA HIS A 56 -16.24 -8.59 -1.76
C HIS A 56 -15.34 -7.34 -1.74
N GLY A 57 -14.10 -7.47 -2.22
CA GLY A 57 -13.12 -6.39 -2.27
C GLY A 57 -12.47 -6.04 -0.93
N LYS A 58 -12.57 -6.92 0.09
CA LYS A 58 -12.02 -6.66 1.43
C LYS A 58 -10.58 -7.10 1.61
N ALA A 59 -10.06 -7.95 0.73
CA ALA A 59 -8.67 -8.40 0.84
C ALA A 59 -8.08 -8.77 -0.52
N PHE A 60 -6.75 -8.61 -0.65
CA PHE A 60 -5.95 -9.25 -1.67
C PHE A 60 -5.30 -10.51 -1.13
N ARG A 61 -4.94 -11.41 -2.05
CA ARG A 61 -4.13 -12.59 -1.78
C ARG A 61 -3.07 -12.72 -2.87
N PHE A 62 -1.84 -13.00 -2.49
CA PHE A 62 -0.77 -13.27 -3.45
C PHE A 62 0.31 -14.17 -2.85
N ASN A 63 1.01 -14.88 -3.72
CA ASN A 63 2.19 -15.66 -3.34
C ASN A 63 3.43 -14.80 -3.49
N ARG A 64 4.13 -14.61 -2.38
CA ARG A 64 5.36 -13.82 -2.37
C ARG A 64 6.48 -14.58 -3.05
N LYS A 65 7.03 -14.02 -4.14
CA LYS A 65 8.28 -14.55 -4.72
C LYS A 65 9.46 -14.14 -3.85
N LYS A 66 10.03 -15.10 -3.11
CA LYS A 66 11.29 -14.88 -2.42
C LYS A 66 12.39 -14.58 -3.46
N THR A 67 13.14 -13.52 -3.22
CA THR A 67 14.33 -13.16 -4.00
C THR A 67 15.49 -14.15 -3.82
N SER A 68 15.38 -15.11 -2.90
CA SER A 68 16.41 -16.13 -2.62
C SER A 68 16.17 -17.38 -3.47
N ARG A 69 17.22 -17.83 -4.17
CA ARG A 69 17.25 -19.03 -5.02
C ARG A 69 16.97 -20.36 -4.30
N ARG A 70 16.64 -20.36 -3.00
CA ARG A 70 16.58 -21.56 -2.15
C ARG A 70 15.18 -22.01 -1.73
N SER A 71 14.11 -21.36 -2.14
CA SER A 71 12.74 -21.77 -1.75
C SER A 71 11.84 -21.72 -2.97
N THR A 72 11.34 -22.87 -3.39
CA THR A 72 10.40 -23.06 -4.51
C THR A 72 8.98 -22.60 -4.17
N ASP A 73 8.62 -22.52 -2.89
CA ASP A 73 7.28 -22.13 -2.45
C ASP A 73 7.30 -20.72 -1.85
N GLY A 74 6.68 -19.78 -2.56
CA GLY A 74 6.38 -18.46 -2.01
C GLY A 74 5.33 -18.58 -0.90
N SER A 75 5.57 -17.93 0.25
CA SER A 75 4.54 -17.86 1.30
C SER A 75 3.33 -17.09 0.78
N GLU A 76 2.13 -17.63 0.97
CA GLU A 76 0.89 -16.93 0.72
C GLU A 76 0.76 -15.75 1.70
N VAL A 77 0.33 -14.61 1.20
CA VAL A 77 0.11 -13.39 1.98
C VAL A 77 -1.30 -12.90 1.70
N ILE A 78 -2.05 -12.66 2.76
CA ILE A 78 -3.35 -12.01 2.72
C ILE A 78 -3.17 -10.56 3.19
N VAL A 79 -3.68 -9.61 2.40
CA VAL A 79 -3.63 -8.19 2.70
C VAL A 79 -5.05 -7.68 2.91
N PRO A 80 -5.44 -7.33 4.13
CA PRO A 80 -6.74 -6.73 4.40
C PRO A 80 -6.79 -5.31 3.83
N ILE A 81 -7.87 -4.99 3.12
CA ILE A 81 -8.08 -3.65 2.53
C ILE A 81 -8.80 -2.78 3.55
N ILE A 82 -8.02 -2.17 4.44
CA ILE A 82 -8.53 -1.20 5.41
C ILE A 82 -8.93 0.12 4.71
N PRO A 83 -9.82 0.94 5.30
CA PRO A 83 -10.31 2.16 4.66
C PRO A 83 -9.23 3.10 4.11
N PRO A 84 -8.09 3.35 4.80
CA PRO A 84 -7.02 4.16 4.24
C PRO A 84 -6.37 3.55 2.99
N LEU A 85 -6.22 2.22 2.94
CA LEU A 85 -5.72 1.53 1.76
C LEU A 85 -6.72 1.63 0.61
N GLN A 86 -8.02 1.43 0.90
CA GLN A 86 -9.07 1.58 -0.11
C GLN A 86 -9.08 2.98 -0.72
N TYR A 87 -8.90 4.02 0.11
CA TYR A 87 -8.79 5.39 -0.39
C TYR A 87 -7.63 5.57 -1.37
N ILE A 88 -6.44 5.01 -1.03
CA ILE A 88 -5.27 5.06 -1.91
C ILE A 88 -5.52 4.29 -3.20
N LEU A 89 -6.10 3.09 -3.12
CA LEU A 89 -6.38 2.27 -4.30
C LEU A 89 -7.34 2.97 -5.26
N ASN A 90 -8.34 3.68 -4.76
CA ASN A 90 -9.27 4.45 -5.59
C ASN A 90 -8.57 5.55 -6.41
N GLU A 91 -7.42 6.06 -5.94
CA GLU A 91 -6.67 7.13 -6.62
C GLU A 91 -5.59 6.58 -7.57
N VAL A 92 -4.96 5.44 -7.24
CA VAL A 92 -3.75 5.00 -7.95
C VAL A 92 -3.82 3.61 -8.56
N ALA A 93 -4.81 2.79 -8.20
CA ALA A 93 -4.98 1.46 -8.77
C ALA A 93 -5.83 1.50 -10.05
N ALA A 94 -5.66 0.50 -10.89
CA ALA A 94 -6.56 0.28 -12.01
C ALA A 94 -7.94 -0.17 -11.50
N PRO A 95 -9.03 0.12 -12.24
CA PRO A 95 -10.34 -0.40 -11.91
C PRO A 95 -10.35 -1.93 -11.78
N PRO A 96 -11.06 -2.50 -10.79
CA PRO A 96 -11.09 -3.93 -10.57
C PRO A 96 -11.61 -4.68 -11.80
N THR A 97 -10.73 -5.50 -12.37
CA THR A 97 -11.05 -6.40 -13.48
C THR A 97 -10.53 -7.78 -13.11
N ARG A 98 -11.35 -8.82 -13.24
CA ARG A 98 -11.00 -10.18 -12.83
C ARG A 98 -9.71 -10.65 -13.51
N GLY A 99 -8.70 -10.99 -12.73
CA GLY A 99 -7.36 -11.34 -13.18
C GLY A 99 -6.51 -10.17 -13.68
N GLY A 100 -7.04 -8.95 -13.71
CA GLY A 100 -6.29 -7.74 -14.07
C GLY A 100 -5.30 -7.33 -13.00
N LEU A 101 -4.23 -6.65 -13.43
CA LEU A 101 -3.23 -6.10 -12.51
C LEU A 101 -3.81 -4.90 -11.73
N VAL A 102 -3.51 -4.84 -10.44
CA VAL A 102 -3.87 -3.68 -9.59
C VAL A 102 -3.04 -2.44 -9.98
N PHE A 103 -1.76 -2.62 -10.28
CA PHE A 103 -0.85 -1.54 -10.67
C PHE A 103 -0.18 -1.82 -12.03
N PRO A 104 -0.93 -1.78 -13.15
CA PRO A 104 -0.40 -2.14 -14.46
C PRO A 104 0.74 -1.25 -14.95
N HIS A 105 0.82 0.00 -14.47
CA HIS A 105 1.87 0.95 -14.83
C HIS A 105 3.27 0.52 -14.39
N ILE A 106 3.39 -0.36 -13.40
CA ILE A 106 4.69 -0.88 -12.94
C ILE A 106 5.32 -1.74 -14.03
N LEU A 107 4.54 -2.64 -14.63
CA LEU A 107 5.05 -3.60 -15.61
C LEU A 107 4.93 -3.14 -17.06
N LYS A 108 4.12 -2.12 -17.33
CA LYS A 108 3.97 -1.51 -18.68
C LYS A 108 3.70 -2.53 -19.80
N GLY A 109 2.94 -3.58 -19.51
CA GLY A 109 2.66 -4.64 -20.47
C GLY A 109 3.82 -5.60 -20.74
N ALA A 110 4.84 -5.66 -19.86
CA ALA A 110 5.98 -6.56 -20.04
C ALA A 110 5.57 -8.03 -20.15
N GLU A 111 5.90 -8.67 -21.25
CA GLU A 111 5.58 -10.07 -21.52
C GLU A 111 6.62 -11.03 -20.92
N THR A 112 7.91 -10.63 -20.87
CA THR A 112 9.00 -11.48 -20.39
C THR A 112 9.37 -11.16 -18.92
N GLU A 113 9.86 -12.14 -18.18
CA GLU A 113 10.31 -11.95 -16.80
C GLU A 113 11.51 -10.98 -16.72
N GLU A 114 12.35 -10.91 -17.73
CA GLU A 114 13.46 -9.96 -17.80
C GLU A 114 12.93 -8.50 -17.88
N LEU A 115 11.98 -8.25 -18.78
CA LEU A 115 11.33 -6.94 -18.91
C LEU A 115 10.57 -6.57 -17.64
N ARG A 116 9.84 -7.51 -17.04
CA ARG A 116 9.15 -7.30 -15.77
C ARG A 116 10.12 -6.89 -14.66
N ARG A 117 11.25 -7.58 -14.56
CA ARG A 117 12.30 -7.23 -13.60
C ARG A 117 12.87 -5.84 -13.88
N LYS A 118 13.19 -5.52 -15.13
CA LYS A 118 13.72 -4.22 -15.55
C LYS A 118 12.77 -3.08 -15.19
N TYR A 119 11.50 -3.21 -15.57
CA TYR A 119 10.50 -2.16 -15.29
C TYR A 119 10.19 -2.02 -13.79
N THR A 120 10.14 -3.13 -13.06
CA THR A 120 9.99 -3.10 -11.60
C THR A 120 11.15 -2.36 -10.93
N MET A 121 12.39 -2.61 -11.34
CA MET A 121 13.58 -1.91 -10.80
C MET A 121 13.52 -0.42 -11.13
N GLN A 122 13.16 -0.08 -12.37
CA GLN A 122 13.03 1.31 -12.81
C GLN A 122 11.95 2.04 -12.02
N GLU A 123 10.78 1.43 -11.84
CA GLU A 123 9.70 2.08 -11.09
C GLU A 123 10.02 2.21 -9.60
N ASN A 124 10.70 1.21 -9.02
CA ASN A 124 11.18 1.32 -7.64
C ASN A 124 12.16 2.49 -7.44
N SER A 125 13.06 2.74 -8.41
CA SER A 125 13.95 3.91 -8.40
C SER A 125 13.16 5.21 -8.54
N ASN A 126 12.26 5.28 -9.52
CA ASN A 126 11.42 6.45 -9.76
C ASN A 126 10.60 6.84 -8.52
N VAL A 127 9.97 5.85 -7.87
CA VAL A 127 9.19 6.06 -6.64
C VAL A 127 10.11 6.57 -5.53
N LYS A 128 11.25 5.92 -5.30
CA LYS A 128 12.23 6.36 -4.29
C LYS A 128 12.62 7.82 -4.48
N ASP A 129 13.04 8.21 -5.69
CA ASP A 129 13.53 9.56 -5.96
C ASP A 129 12.44 10.62 -5.73
N ARG A 130 11.20 10.31 -6.15
CA ARG A 130 10.06 11.21 -5.93
C ARG A 130 9.67 11.29 -4.45
N ILE A 131 9.73 10.19 -3.70
CA ILE A 131 9.45 10.19 -2.25
C ILE A 131 10.48 11.02 -1.50
N ILE A 132 11.77 10.89 -1.82
CA ILE A 132 12.83 11.71 -1.24
C ILE A 132 12.53 13.19 -1.48
N LYS A 133 12.20 13.56 -2.72
CA LYS A 133 11.85 14.95 -3.06
C LYS A 133 10.58 15.43 -2.34
N ILE A 134 9.55 14.60 -2.23
CA ILE A 134 8.34 14.89 -1.43
C ILE A 134 8.72 15.18 0.03
N CYS A 135 9.53 14.32 0.65
CA CYS A 135 9.96 14.49 2.04
C CYS A 135 10.73 15.81 2.23
N HIS A 136 11.64 16.13 1.34
CA HIS A 136 12.48 17.32 1.48
C HIS A 136 11.75 18.61 1.09
N GLU A 137 10.99 18.62 0.01
CA GLU A 137 10.41 19.84 -0.54
C GLU A 137 8.99 20.10 -0.03
N ALA A 138 8.14 19.09 0.08
CA ALA A 138 6.76 19.27 0.54
C ALA A 138 6.64 19.18 2.08
N LEU A 139 7.33 18.22 2.70
CA LEU A 139 7.25 18.01 4.15
C LEU A 139 8.36 18.69 4.95
N LYS A 140 9.36 19.28 4.27
CA LYS A 140 10.50 19.97 4.90
C LYS A 140 11.31 19.09 5.87
N TRP A 141 11.36 17.78 5.60
CA TRP A 141 12.17 16.86 6.37
C TRP A 141 13.67 17.11 6.14
N ASP A 142 14.48 16.70 7.10
CA ASP A 142 15.94 16.78 6.97
C ASP A 142 16.45 16.01 5.74
N LYS A 143 17.45 16.58 5.05
CA LYS A 143 18.00 16.01 3.82
C LYS A 143 18.69 14.66 4.00
N SER A 144 19.06 14.28 5.21
CA SER A 144 19.59 12.96 5.53
C SER A 144 18.52 11.87 5.47
N ILE A 145 17.23 12.24 5.54
CA ILE A 145 16.11 11.31 5.52
C ILE A 145 15.80 10.94 4.07
N CYS A 146 16.17 9.72 3.67
CA CYS A 146 16.00 9.20 2.32
C CYS A 146 15.17 7.90 2.30
N PRO A 147 13.82 7.99 2.40
CA PRO A 147 12.97 6.81 2.43
C PRO A 147 13.06 5.97 1.15
N SER A 148 12.89 4.68 1.31
CA SER A 148 12.87 3.71 0.20
C SER A 148 11.78 2.65 0.45
N GLY A 149 11.48 1.81 -0.54
CA GLY A 149 10.51 0.72 -0.38
C GLY A 149 10.84 -0.23 0.79
N THR A 150 12.10 -0.36 1.17
CA THR A 150 12.51 -1.13 2.36
C THR A 150 11.98 -0.50 3.65
N TRP A 151 11.89 0.83 3.71
CA TRP A 151 11.29 1.54 4.85
C TRP A 151 9.82 1.18 5.06
N CYS A 152 9.07 1.01 3.98
CA CYS A 152 7.66 0.58 4.07
C CYS A 152 7.55 -0.73 4.85
N ARG A 153 8.43 -1.69 4.56
CA ARG A 153 8.43 -2.99 5.20
C ARG A 153 8.89 -2.92 6.66
N HIS A 154 9.96 -2.17 6.94
CA HIS A 154 10.40 -1.98 8.32
C HIS A 154 9.36 -1.21 9.15
N SER A 155 8.78 -0.16 8.58
CA SER A 155 7.74 0.62 9.25
C SER A 155 6.48 -0.19 9.51
N PHE A 156 6.06 -1.06 8.59
CA PHE A 156 4.94 -1.98 8.82
C PHE A 156 5.18 -2.83 10.07
N ALA A 157 6.30 -3.55 10.12
CA ALA A 157 6.63 -4.40 11.25
C ALA A 157 6.77 -3.60 12.56
N THR A 158 7.54 -2.53 12.53
CA THR A 158 7.82 -1.71 13.72
C THR A 158 6.56 -1.06 14.27
N ASN A 159 5.71 -0.50 13.41
CA ASN A 159 4.51 0.20 13.86
C ASN A 159 3.47 -0.76 14.43
N LEU A 160 3.29 -1.95 13.85
CA LEU A 160 2.42 -2.97 14.43
C LEU A 160 2.96 -3.50 15.75
N HIS A 161 4.28 -3.76 15.84
CA HIS A 161 4.91 -4.16 17.09
C HIS A 161 4.72 -3.12 18.19
N ASN A 162 4.96 -1.86 17.88
CA ASN A 162 4.76 -0.75 18.83
C ASN A 162 3.28 -0.55 19.21
N ALA A 163 2.36 -0.97 18.36
CA ALA A 163 0.92 -0.96 18.63
C ALA A 163 0.46 -2.21 19.42
N GLY A 164 1.39 -3.06 19.89
CA GLY A 164 1.10 -4.26 20.68
C GLY A 164 0.50 -5.40 19.88
N VAL A 165 0.75 -5.45 18.57
CA VAL A 165 0.31 -6.57 17.72
C VAL A 165 1.32 -7.72 17.87
N ASP A 166 0.77 -8.93 17.94
CA ASP A 166 1.54 -10.15 18.07
C ASP A 166 2.57 -10.37 16.97
N MET A 167 3.74 -10.86 17.33
CA MET A 167 4.86 -11.07 16.40
C MET A 167 4.59 -12.18 15.39
N ASP A 168 3.82 -13.20 15.75
CA ASP A 168 3.47 -14.28 14.83
C ASP A 168 2.54 -13.74 13.73
N TYR A 169 1.59 -12.88 14.10
CA TYR A 169 0.77 -12.16 13.13
C TYR A 169 1.62 -11.31 12.17
N ILE A 170 2.56 -10.53 12.71
CA ILE A 170 3.43 -9.66 11.90
C ILE A 170 4.28 -10.51 10.94
N SER A 171 4.84 -11.61 11.43
CA SER A 171 5.66 -12.54 10.64
C SER A 171 4.86 -13.17 9.49
N GLU A 172 3.67 -13.70 9.79
CA GLU A 172 2.75 -14.29 8.80
C GLU A 172 2.34 -13.24 7.75
N SER A 173 1.86 -12.08 8.20
CA SER A 173 1.44 -10.97 7.32
C SER A 173 2.54 -10.53 6.35
N MET A 174 3.79 -10.62 6.78
CA MET A 174 4.96 -10.31 5.94
C MET A 174 5.39 -11.46 5.05
N GLY A 175 4.75 -12.62 5.12
CA GLY A 175 5.12 -13.83 4.39
C GLY A 175 6.50 -14.35 4.77
N HIS A 176 6.85 -14.26 6.04
CA HIS A 176 8.03 -14.95 6.58
C HIS A 176 7.66 -16.39 6.90
N ALA A 177 8.37 -17.36 6.32
CA ALA A 177 8.29 -18.72 6.78
C ALA A 177 9.01 -18.82 8.14
N SER A 178 8.30 -19.20 9.18
CA SER A 178 8.90 -19.53 10.48
C SER A 178 9.66 -20.84 10.33
N SER A 179 10.97 -20.83 10.60
CA SER A 179 11.80 -22.03 10.57
C SER A 179 11.49 -22.97 11.74
N ASP A 180 11.04 -22.44 12.87
CA ASP A 180 10.87 -23.21 14.11
C ASP A 180 9.51 -23.89 14.25
N HIS A 181 8.50 -23.45 13.46
CA HIS A 181 7.14 -24.00 13.52
C HIS A 181 6.63 -24.49 12.16
N ALA A 182 7.53 -24.74 11.19
CA ALA A 182 7.15 -25.08 9.81
C ALA A 182 6.16 -26.26 9.70
N ILE A 183 6.26 -27.25 10.59
CA ILE A 183 5.36 -28.41 10.60
C ILE A 183 3.99 -28.03 11.18
N THR A 184 3.96 -27.23 12.23
CA THR A 184 2.72 -26.80 12.87
C THR A 184 1.96 -25.80 12.02
N GLN A 185 2.66 -24.90 11.30
CA GLN A 185 2.06 -23.90 10.39
C GLN A 185 1.32 -24.51 9.20
N ILE A 186 1.66 -25.74 8.79
CA ILE A 186 0.92 -26.46 7.73
C ILE A 186 -0.53 -26.76 8.17
N TYR A 187 -0.79 -26.83 9.46
CA TYR A 187 -2.09 -27.16 10.05
C TYR A 187 -2.83 -25.96 10.64
N ILE A 188 -2.20 -24.78 10.68
CA ILE A 188 -2.81 -23.56 11.21
C ILE A 188 -3.31 -22.74 10.01
N GLU A 189 -4.61 -22.46 10.00
CA GLU A 189 -5.20 -21.54 9.04
C GLU A 189 -4.68 -20.11 9.25
N HIS A 190 -4.72 -19.29 8.19
CA HIS A 190 -4.41 -17.87 8.29
C HIS A 190 -5.30 -17.19 9.36
N TYR A 191 -4.78 -16.13 9.95
CA TYR A 191 -5.60 -15.31 10.86
C TYR A 191 -6.89 -14.91 10.16
N PRO A 192 -8.05 -14.98 10.86
CA PRO A 192 -9.33 -14.51 10.32
C PRO A 192 -9.24 -13.09 9.77
N LEU A 193 -9.95 -12.81 8.69
CA LEU A 193 -9.87 -11.52 8.00
C LEU A 193 -10.23 -10.34 8.93
N GLU A 194 -11.17 -10.56 9.86
CA GLU A 194 -11.57 -9.58 10.88
C GLU A 194 -10.39 -9.19 11.78
N ILE A 195 -9.61 -10.16 12.24
CA ILE A 195 -8.40 -9.94 13.05
C ILE A 195 -7.33 -9.22 12.23
N GLN A 196 -7.17 -9.59 10.97
CA GLN A 196 -6.23 -8.90 10.07
C GLN A 196 -6.63 -7.44 9.83
N MET A 197 -7.94 -7.17 9.64
CA MET A 197 -8.48 -5.81 9.49
C MET A 197 -8.24 -4.98 10.76
N GLU A 198 -8.52 -5.54 11.94
CA GLU A 198 -8.28 -4.88 13.22
C GLU A 198 -6.81 -4.52 13.41
N ASN A 199 -5.92 -5.50 13.24
CA ASN A 199 -4.48 -5.28 13.42
C ASN A 199 -3.93 -4.26 12.43
N ASN A 200 -4.26 -4.36 11.15
CA ASN A 200 -3.76 -3.43 10.14
C ASN A 200 -4.34 -2.01 10.29
N SER A 201 -5.52 -1.86 10.93
CA SER A 201 -6.08 -0.54 11.22
C SER A 201 -5.18 0.30 12.15
N LYS A 202 -4.33 -0.35 12.94
CA LYS A 202 -3.38 0.30 13.87
C LYS A 202 -2.19 0.96 13.15
N LEU A 203 -1.96 0.64 11.86
CA LEU A 203 -0.77 1.11 11.10
C LEU A 203 -0.65 2.63 10.98
N LEU A 204 -1.75 3.35 10.95
CA LEU A 204 -1.72 4.81 10.79
C LEU A 204 -1.96 5.56 12.08
N ASN A 205 -2.10 4.87 13.23
CA ASN A 205 -2.48 5.50 14.50
C ASN A 205 -3.65 6.50 14.31
N LEU A 206 -4.59 6.15 13.43
CA LEU A 206 -5.77 6.94 13.17
C LEU A 206 -6.64 6.84 14.44
N THR A 207 -6.30 7.63 15.47
CA THR A 207 -7.17 7.83 16.62
C THR A 207 -8.54 8.31 16.13
N LYS A 208 -9.59 8.11 16.90
CA LYS A 208 -10.99 8.45 16.53
C LYS A 208 -11.22 9.86 15.95
N THR A 209 -10.24 10.74 16.07
CA THR A 209 -10.19 12.07 15.44
C THR A 209 -10.07 12.01 13.91
N SER A 210 -9.56 10.93 13.34
CA SER A 210 -9.14 10.91 11.94
C SER A 210 -10.24 10.68 10.92
N GLU A 211 -11.32 9.96 11.23
CA GLU A 211 -12.45 9.84 10.31
C GLU A 211 -13.16 11.19 10.13
N ARG A 212 -13.29 11.92 11.21
CA ARG A 212 -13.85 13.29 11.19
C ARG A 212 -12.91 14.25 10.46
N ASP A 213 -11.62 14.15 10.70
CA ASP A 213 -10.60 15.00 10.05
C ASP A 213 -10.45 14.65 8.56
N LEU A 214 -10.57 13.38 8.19
CA LEU A 214 -10.63 12.92 6.80
C LEU A 214 -11.89 13.43 6.09
N LEU A 215 -13.05 13.36 6.75
CA LEU A 215 -14.29 13.91 6.23
C LEU A 215 -14.21 15.44 6.11
N LEU A 216 -13.66 16.12 7.10
CA LEU A 216 -13.45 17.57 7.06
C LEU A 216 -12.45 17.96 5.97
N ALA A 217 -11.34 17.24 5.83
CA ALA A 217 -10.38 17.48 4.74
C ALA A 217 -11.01 17.25 3.36
N LYS A 218 -11.86 16.24 3.23
CA LYS A 218 -12.61 15.96 2.00
C LYS A 218 -13.62 17.06 1.70
N LEU A 219 -14.37 17.50 2.70
CA LEU A 219 -15.34 18.59 2.57
C LEU A 219 -14.66 19.94 2.24
N THR A 220 -13.52 20.23 2.86
CA THR A 220 -12.74 21.45 2.58
C THR A 220 -12.05 21.46 1.24
N SER A 221 -11.81 20.30 0.64
CA SER A 221 -11.22 20.16 -0.72
C SER A 221 -12.28 20.15 -1.84
N MET A 222 -13.56 20.05 -1.50
CA MET A 222 -14.65 20.06 -2.49
C MET A 222 -14.97 21.48 -2.94
N SER A 223 -15.36 21.63 -4.21
CA SER A 223 -15.90 22.89 -4.70
C SER A 223 -17.24 23.22 -4.02
N THR A 224 -17.57 24.50 -3.96
CA THR A 224 -18.88 24.96 -3.45
C THR A 224 -20.07 24.30 -4.17
N GLU A 225 -19.90 23.96 -5.46
CA GLU A 225 -20.92 23.30 -6.27
C GLU A 225 -21.09 21.82 -5.86
N ASP A 226 -19.98 21.12 -5.56
CA ASP A 226 -20.03 19.71 -5.15
C ASP A 226 -20.54 19.56 -3.71
N LEU A 227 -20.22 20.54 -2.85
CA LEU A 227 -20.80 20.63 -1.50
C LEU A 227 -22.33 20.84 -1.58
N ALA A 228 -22.80 21.75 -2.42
CA ALA A 228 -24.23 21.99 -2.60
C ALA A 228 -24.99 20.72 -3.05
N LYS A 229 -24.39 19.89 -3.94
CA LYS A 229 -24.96 18.63 -4.39
C LYS A 229 -25.12 17.58 -3.27
N LEU A 230 -24.28 17.62 -2.23
CA LEU A 230 -24.38 16.71 -1.09
C LEU A 230 -25.59 17.03 -0.21
N PHE A 231 -26.00 18.31 -0.12
CA PHE A 231 -27.10 18.76 0.72
C PHE A 231 -28.43 18.90 -0.02
N THR A 232 -28.44 18.73 -1.37
CA THR A 232 -29.65 18.88 -2.20
C THR A 232 -30.21 17.56 -2.70
N ARG A 233 -29.72 16.39 -2.24
CA ARG A 233 -30.41 15.13 -2.50
C ARG A 233 -31.55 14.93 -1.51
N PRO A 234 -32.79 14.72 -2.02
CA PRO A 234 -33.95 14.42 -1.20
C PRO A 234 -33.82 13.05 -0.53
#